data_ae5eed1b18bffa80b7e837f7945b541b
#
_entry.id   ae5eed1b18bffa80b7e837f7945b541b
#
_cell.length_a   1.000
_cell.length_b   1.000
_cell.length_c   1.000
_cell.angle_alpha   90.00
_cell.angle_beta   90.00
_cell.angle_gamma   90.00
#
_symmetry.space_group_name_H-M   'P 1'
#
loop_
_entity.id
_entity.type
_entity.pdbx_description
1 polymer ?
#
loop_
_entity_poly.entity_id
_entity_poly.type
_entity_poly.pdbx_seq_one_letter_code
_entity_poly.pdbx_strand_id
1 'polypeptide(L)'
;MSNVKMFCDALPNIPWQEKPADVTAPVWRYSENPIIDRNPVEGVARIFNSAVVPYEGKFIGVFRGEQVDGIPYIYLGRSEDGIHWNFDKDKIPFVNEKGEPFMPVYAYDPRLVKVEDTYYIIWCQDFYGASIGIAKTTDFKTFVRIENPFIPFNRNAVLFPRKINGMYTLLSRPSDSGHTPFGDIFLSQSPDMEFWGRHRHVMSKGSNWWESVKIGGGAAPIETSEGWLLFYHGVTGTCNGFVYSIGGAILDKDEPSKVLYRCGNFLLTPEKWYEERGFVPNVCFPCATLQDADTGRIALY
;
A
#
# COMPACT_ATOMS: atom_id res chain seq x y z
N MET A 1 -5.66 15.20 -26.24
CA MET A 1 -5.58 14.30 -25.06
C MET A 1 -6.44 14.91 -24.00
N SER A 2 -7.44 14.22 -23.45
CA SER A 2 -8.19 14.72 -22.30
C SER A 2 -7.21 14.83 -21.14
N ASN A 3 -7.10 16.02 -20.55
CA ASN A 3 -6.28 16.19 -19.34
C ASN A 3 -7.01 15.48 -18.20
N VAL A 4 -6.55 14.30 -17.83
CA VAL A 4 -7.02 13.59 -16.62
C VAL A 4 -6.67 14.47 -15.42
N LYS A 5 -7.67 14.81 -14.62
CA LYS A 5 -7.49 15.58 -13.39
C LYS A 5 -7.42 14.64 -12.19
N MET A 6 -6.40 14.78 -11.36
CA MET A 6 -6.33 14.16 -10.03
C MET A 6 -6.95 15.09 -8.98
N PHE A 7 -7.69 14.52 -8.03
CA PHE A 7 -8.29 15.27 -6.92
C PHE A 7 -7.39 15.15 -5.69
N CYS A 8 -6.33 15.94 -5.66
CA CYS A 8 -5.33 15.99 -4.61
C CYS A 8 -4.76 17.42 -4.47
N ASP A 9 -3.96 17.64 -3.44
CA ASP A 9 -3.24 18.88 -3.22
C ASP A 9 -1.95 18.95 -4.05
N ALA A 10 -1.37 20.13 -4.17
CA ALA A 10 -0.04 20.34 -4.73
C ALA A 10 1.03 19.89 -3.72
N LEU A 11 2.09 19.27 -4.21
CA LEU A 11 3.23 18.80 -3.41
C LEU A 11 4.55 19.44 -3.89
N PRO A 12 4.74 20.75 -3.63
CA PRO A 12 5.91 21.50 -4.13
C PRO A 12 7.23 21.06 -3.49
N ASN A 13 7.18 20.33 -2.38
CA ASN A 13 8.36 19.89 -1.65
C ASN A 13 9.06 18.68 -2.28
N ILE A 14 8.38 17.95 -3.16
CA ILE A 14 8.98 16.77 -3.79
C ILE A 14 9.94 17.22 -4.89
N PRO A 15 11.21 16.82 -4.85
CA PRO A 15 12.17 17.11 -5.92
C PRO A 15 11.92 16.18 -7.12
N TRP A 16 10.89 16.49 -7.90
CA TRP A 16 10.46 15.67 -9.03
C TRP A 16 11.58 15.48 -10.06
N GLN A 17 11.95 14.23 -10.29
CA GLN A 17 12.89 13.88 -11.36
C GLN A 17 12.19 13.91 -12.72
N GLU A 18 12.83 14.53 -13.71
CA GLU A 18 12.37 14.46 -15.09
C GLU A 18 12.49 13.02 -15.63
N LYS A 19 11.56 12.66 -16.52
CA LYS A 19 11.60 11.37 -17.18
C LYS A 19 12.87 11.25 -18.04
N PRO A 20 13.70 10.21 -17.84
CA PRO A 20 14.87 9.99 -18.68
C PRO A 20 14.47 9.85 -20.16
N ALA A 21 15.27 10.45 -21.06
CA ALA A 21 14.95 10.54 -22.48
C ALA A 21 14.90 9.16 -23.19
N ASP A 22 15.64 8.19 -22.67
CA ASP A 22 15.70 6.81 -23.16
C ASP A 22 14.58 5.91 -22.65
N VAL A 23 13.76 6.37 -21.67
CA VAL A 23 12.66 5.60 -21.10
C VAL A 23 11.37 5.87 -21.86
N THR A 24 10.79 4.86 -22.47
CA THR A 24 9.49 4.93 -23.17
C THR A 24 8.31 4.61 -22.26
N ALA A 25 8.53 3.82 -21.20
CA ALA A 25 7.50 3.42 -20.24
C ALA A 25 6.90 4.63 -19.50
N PRO A 26 5.64 4.58 -19.06
CA PRO A 26 5.01 5.64 -18.28
C PRO A 26 5.54 5.76 -16.84
N VAL A 27 6.23 4.72 -16.35
CA VAL A 27 6.83 4.66 -15.02
C VAL A 27 8.34 4.50 -15.16
N TRP A 28 9.09 5.23 -14.35
CA TRP A 28 10.56 5.14 -14.31
C TRP A 28 11.06 5.19 -12.87
N ARG A 29 12.23 4.67 -12.62
CA ARG A 29 12.83 4.64 -11.29
C ARG A 29 13.52 5.96 -10.98
N TYR A 30 13.42 6.39 -9.74
CA TYR A 30 14.25 7.48 -9.24
C TYR A 30 15.73 7.10 -9.29
N SER A 31 16.59 8.05 -9.72
CA SER A 31 18.02 7.76 -9.98
C SER A 31 18.79 7.32 -8.73
N GLU A 32 18.39 7.85 -7.55
CA GLU A 32 19.07 7.58 -6.28
C GLU A 32 18.46 6.40 -5.50
N ASN A 33 17.62 5.56 -6.17
CA ASN A 33 17.09 4.36 -5.53
C ASN A 33 18.23 3.33 -5.23
N PRO A 34 18.16 2.64 -4.08
CA PRO A 34 17.11 2.70 -3.04
C PRO A 34 17.28 3.91 -2.12
N ILE A 35 16.18 4.58 -1.76
CA ILE A 35 16.19 5.78 -0.90
C ILE A 35 16.36 5.47 0.59
N ILE A 36 16.28 4.23 1.00
CA ILE A 36 16.51 3.78 2.38
C ILE A 36 17.52 2.64 2.35
N ASP A 37 18.65 2.84 3.00
CA ASP A 37 19.71 1.85 3.13
C ASP A 37 19.40 0.78 4.19
N ARG A 38 20.33 -0.17 4.33
CA ARG A 38 20.29 -1.19 5.38
C ARG A 38 20.62 -0.58 6.75
N ASN A 39 20.07 -1.20 7.80
CA ASN A 39 20.26 -0.79 9.20
C ASN A 39 19.85 0.67 9.44
N PRO A 40 18.66 1.11 9.00
CA PRO A 40 18.27 2.52 9.10
C PRO A 40 17.99 2.97 10.54
N VAL A 41 17.69 2.02 11.43
CA VAL A 41 17.47 2.22 12.86
C VAL A 41 18.17 1.08 13.61
N GLU A 42 18.62 1.32 14.83
CA GLU A 42 19.23 0.28 15.68
C GLU A 42 18.27 -0.92 15.86
N GLY A 43 18.77 -2.12 15.61
CA GLY A 43 17.99 -3.36 15.66
C GLY A 43 17.16 -3.67 14.41
N VAL A 44 16.98 -2.70 13.51
CA VAL A 44 16.25 -2.87 12.26
C VAL A 44 17.24 -3.16 11.12
N ALA A 45 17.20 -4.37 10.61
CA ALA A 45 18.10 -4.81 9.54
C ALA A 45 17.75 -4.15 8.18
N ARG A 46 16.47 -3.88 7.94
CA ARG A 46 15.97 -3.30 6.68
C ARG A 46 14.57 -2.72 6.82
N ILE A 47 14.26 -1.76 5.95
CA ILE A 47 12.91 -1.22 5.77
C ILE A 47 12.47 -1.51 4.34
N PHE A 48 11.22 -1.93 4.16
CA PHE A 48 10.55 -2.08 2.88
C PHE A 48 9.02 -2.11 3.07
N ASN A 49 8.25 -2.02 1.97
CA ASN A 49 6.78 -2.04 2.00
C ASN A 49 6.22 -1.00 2.99
N SER A 50 6.43 0.25 2.67
CA SER A 50 6.10 1.40 3.53
C SER A 50 4.96 2.21 2.95
N ALA A 51 4.22 2.92 3.80
CA ALA A 51 3.16 3.82 3.35
C ALA A 51 3.39 5.23 3.85
N VAL A 52 3.19 6.21 2.97
CA VAL A 52 3.49 7.62 3.22
C VAL A 52 2.32 8.50 2.81
N VAL A 53 2.13 9.62 3.51
CA VAL A 53 1.11 10.64 3.21
C VAL A 53 1.65 12.05 3.47
N PRO A 54 1.07 13.08 2.85
CA PRO A 54 1.31 14.46 3.26
C PRO A 54 0.79 14.73 4.69
N TYR A 55 1.55 15.47 5.46
CA TYR A 55 1.20 15.86 6.83
C TYR A 55 1.86 17.19 7.21
N GLU A 56 1.05 18.20 7.58
CA GLU A 56 1.51 19.52 8.02
C GLU A 56 2.55 20.18 7.10
N GLY A 57 2.33 20.10 5.79
CA GLY A 57 3.23 20.67 4.78
C GLY A 57 4.52 19.87 4.53
N LYS A 58 4.65 18.69 5.13
CA LYS A 58 5.75 17.73 5.03
C LYS A 58 5.19 16.34 4.74
N PHE A 59 5.97 15.31 5.00
CA PHE A 59 5.55 13.92 4.81
C PHE A 59 5.75 13.10 6.07
N ILE A 60 4.81 12.21 6.34
CA ILE A 60 4.87 11.22 7.40
C ILE A 60 4.56 9.84 6.83
N GLY A 61 5.17 8.82 7.40
CA GLY A 61 4.96 7.45 6.92
C GLY A 61 5.03 6.40 8.01
N VAL A 62 4.46 5.26 7.71
CA VAL A 62 4.53 4.03 8.49
C VAL A 62 5.33 2.99 7.71
N PHE A 63 6.33 2.39 8.34
CA PHE A 63 7.36 1.61 7.68
C PHE A 63 7.46 0.23 8.31
N ARG A 64 7.46 -0.82 7.46
CA ARG A 64 7.81 -2.16 7.91
C ARG A 64 9.29 -2.23 8.21
N GLY A 65 9.64 -2.30 9.49
CA GLY A 65 11.00 -2.53 9.96
C GLY A 65 11.22 -3.99 10.29
N GLU A 66 11.98 -4.69 9.46
CA GLU A 66 12.38 -6.07 9.70
C GLU A 66 13.54 -6.09 10.67
N GLN A 67 13.34 -6.69 11.83
CA GLN A 67 14.39 -6.81 12.85
C GLN A 67 15.49 -7.77 12.40
N VAL A 68 16.61 -7.77 13.10
CA VAL A 68 17.71 -8.71 12.86
C VAL A 68 17.31 -10.17 13.12
N ASP A 69 16.31 -10.41 13.95
CA ASP A 69 15.71 -11.72 14.22
C ASP A 69 14.63 -12.15 13.22
N GLY A 70 14.31 -11.28 12.22
CA GLY A 70 13.31 -11.54 11.19
C GLY A 70 11.87 -11.23 11.61
N ILE A 71 11.63 -10.64 12.79
CA ILE A 71 10.29 -10.24 13.22
C ILE A 71 10.01 -8.81 12.73
N PRO A 72 8.95 -8.56 11.96
CA PRO A 72 8.60 -7.22 11.51
C PRO A 72 7.81 -6.45 12.56
N TYR A 73 8.08 -5.16 12.64
CA TYR A 73 7.29 -4.17 13.37
C TYR A 73 7.04 -2.94 12.51
N ILE A 74 6.12 -2.09 12.92
CA ILE A 74 5.81 -0.84 12.22
C ILE A 74 6.50 0.33 12.93
N TYR A 75 7.26 1.10 12.17
CA TYR A 75 7.98 2.30 12.61
C TYR A 75 7.37 3.54 11.99
N LEU A 76 7.49 4.67 12.68
CA LEU A 76 7.11 5.97 12.15
C LEU A 76 8.34 6.66 11.54
N GLY A 77 8.16 7.29 10.41
CA GLY A 77 9.19 8.11 9.76
C GLY A 77 8.64 9.45 9.31
N ARG A 78 9.50 10.45 9.23
CA ARG A 78 9.17 11.82 8.79
C ARG A 78 10.15 12.27 7.72
N SER A 79 9.65 13.07 6.76
CA SER A 79 10.45 13.60 5.67
C SER A 79 10.00 14.99 5.29
N GLU A 80 10.94 15.83 4.89
CA GLU A 80 10.66 17.17 4.33
C GLU A 80 10.31 17.10 2.83
N ASP A 81 10.82 16.10 2.11
CA ASP A 81 10.81 16.02 0.66
C ASP A 81 10.27 14.69 0.08
N GLY A 82 9.85 13.76 0.94
CA GLY A 82 9.38 12.44 0.52
C GLY A 82 10.48 11.45 0.13
N ILE A 83 11.76 11.84 0.14
CA ILE A 83 12.91 11.03 -0.25
C ILE A 83 13.82 10.73 0.93
N HIS A 84 14.18 11.75 1.70
CA HIS A 84 15.05 11.62 2.87
C HIS A 84 14.22 11.43 4.14
N TRP A 85 14.33 10.27 4.75
CA TRP A 85 13.50 9.85 5.88
C TRP A 85 14.27 9.78 7.19
N ASN A 86 13.66 10.36 8.24
CA ASN A 86 14.11 10.22 9.62
C ASN A 86 13.13 9.32 10.36
N PHE A 87 13.62 8.26 10.98
CA PHE A 87 12.81 7.25 11.67
C PHE A 87 12.84 7.46 13.18
N ASP A 88 11.70 7.21 13.82
CA ASP A 88 11.67 7.08 15.28
C ASP A 88 12.47 5.83 15.68
N LYS A 89 13.13 5.88 16.84
CA LYS A 89 13.94 4.75 17.34
C LYS A 89 13.08 3.56 17.74
N ASP A 90 11.89 3.86 18.24
CA ASP A 90 10.98 2.87 18.76
C ASP A 90 9.86 2.57 17.72
N LYS A 91 9.39 1.33 17.76
CA LYS A 91 8.20 0.92 17.00
C LYS A 91 6.97 1.66 17.52
N ILE A 92 5.95 1.80 16.65
CA ILE A 92 4.70 2.50 17.00
C ILE A 92 4.06 1.87 18.25
N PRO A 93 3.79 2.67 19.29
CA PRO A 93 3.16 2.21 20.51
C PRO A 93 1.63 2.16 20.33
N PHE A 94 1.11 1.08 19.78
CA PHE A 94 -0.34 0.89 19.66
C PHE A 94 -0.98 0.69 21.03
N VAL A 95 -2.20 1.22 21.17
CA VAL A 95 -3.07 0.97 22.33
C VAL A 95 -4.41 0.41 21.86
N ASN A 96 -5.10 -0.29 22.74
CA ASN A 96 -6.50 -0.67 22.51
C ASN A 96 -7.44 0.51 22.82
N GLU A 97 -8.75 0.36 22.67
CA GLU A 97 -9.75 1.39 22.93
C GLU A 97 -9.81 1.84 24.41
N LYS A 98 -9.29 1.02 25.34
CA LYS A 98 -9.18 1.35 26.76
C LYS A 98 -7.88 2.11 27.09
N GLY A 99 -7.01 2.34 26.09
CA GLY A 99 -5.71 2.96 26.28
C GLY A 99 -4.64 2.00 26.81
N GLU A 100 -4.90 0.71 26.84
CA GLU A 100 -3.93 -0.30 27.29
C GLU A 100 -2.97 -0.65 26.13
N PRO A 101 -1.67 -0.89 26.41
CA PRO A 101 -0.72 -1.25 25.38
C PRO A 101 -1.15 -2.48 24.55
N PHE A 102 -1.04 -2.37 23.25
CA PHE A 102 -1.32 -3.44 22.30
C PHE A 102 -0.13 -3.63 21.36
N MET A 103 0.30 -4.86 21.16
CA MET A 103 1.36 -5.19 20.21
C MET A 103 0.82 -6.15 19.14
N PRO A 104 0.77 -5.73 17.87
CA PRO A 104 0.40 -6.64 16.78
C PRO A 104 1.38 -7.81 16.68
N VAL A 105 0.86 -8.99 16.42
CA VAL A 105 1.69 -10.16 16.15
C VAL A 105 2.11 -10.14 14.68
N TYR A 106 3.44 -10.08 14.42
CA TYR A 106 4.03 -10.14 13.09
C TYR A 106 3.40 -9.11 12.12
N ALA A 107 3.46 -7.82 12.48
CA ALA A 107 2.86 -6.74 11.68
C ALA A 107 3.75 -6.37 10.49
N TYR A 108 3.24 -6.47 9.27
CA TYR A 108 3.96 -6.21 8.04
C TYR A 108 3.08 -5.56 6.97
N ASP A 109 3.70 -5.00 5.95
CA ASP A 109 3.08 -4.36 4.80
C ASP A 109 2.02 -3.31 5.18
N PRO A 110 2.38 -2.29 5.96
CA PRO A 110 1.43 -1.27 6.37
C PRO A 110 0.94 -0.44 5.18
N ARG A 111 -0.29 0.05 5.31
CA ARG A 111 -0.89 1.10 4.48
C ARG A 111 -1.29 2.25 5.39
N LEU A 112 -1.25 3.45 4.85
CA LEU A 112 -1.61 4.67 5.57
C LEU A 112 -2.50 5.50 4.65
N VAL A 113 -3.65 5.90 5.15
CA VAL A 113 -4.58 6.73 4.38
C VAL A 113 -5.34 7.66 5.31
N LYS A 114 -5.57 8.89 4.85
CA LYS A 114 -6.43 9.86 5.52
C LYS A 114 -7.86 9.73 4.99
N VAL A 115 -8.82 9.59 5.89
CA VAL A 115 -10.25 9.69 5.58
C VAL A 115 -10.85 10.71 6.52
N GLU A 116 -11.37 11.81 5.97
CA GLU A 116 -11.80 12.97 6.76
C GLU A 116 -10.61 13.51 7.60
N ASP A 117 -10.75 13.65 8.90
CA ASP A 117 -9.70 14.13 9.80
C ASP A 117 -8.92 13.01 10.51
N THR A 118 -9.15 11.76 10.11
CA THR A 118 -8.54 10.59 10.74
C THR A 118 -7.61 9.87 9.78
N TYR A 119 -6.42 9.49 10.26
CA TYR A 119 -5.49 8.63 9.56
C TYR A 119 -5.69 7.19 10.03
N TYR A 120 -5.79 6.29 9.06
CA TYR A 120 -5.92 4.85 9.29
C TYR A 120 -4.65 4.15 8.86
N ILE A 121 -4.07 3.38 9.79
CA ILE A 121 -2.97 2.47 9.52
C ILE A 121 -3.56 1.07 9.38
N ILE A 122 -3.30 0.40 8.27
CA ILE A 122 -3.80 -0.93 7.98
C ILE A 122 -2.59 -1.81 7.67
N TRP A 123 -2.51 -2.98 8.29
CA TRP A 123 -1.36 -3.88 8.10
C TRP A 123 -1.80 -5.34 7.96
N CYS A 124 -0.91 -6.15 7.40
CA CYS A 124 -1.03 -7.60 7.50
C CYS A 124 -0.42 -8.09 8.80
N GLN A 125 -1.02 -9.08 9.42
CA GLN A 125 -0.54 -9.69 10.67
C GLN A 125 -0.78 -11.18 10.68
N ASP A 126 -0.20 -11.88 11.65
CA ASP A 126 -0.55 -13.26 11.97
C ASP A 126 -1.45 -13.29 13.22
N PHE A 127 -2.74 -13.55 13.02
CA PHE A 127 -3.73 -13.69 14.07
C PHE A 127 -4.58 -14.93 13.76
N TYR A 128 -4.12 -16.07 14.24
CA TYR A 128 -4.66 -17.39 13.86
C TYR A 128 -4.60 -17.66 12.35
N GLY A 129 -3.56 -17.14 11.70
CA GLY A 129 -3.34 -17.11 10.27
C GLY A 129 -3.27 -15.69 9.74
N ALA A 130 -2.99 -15.56 8.44
CA ALA A 130 -2.87 -14.25 7.81
C ALA A 130 -4.17 -13.45 7.93
N SER A 131 -4.10 -12.28 8.55
CA SER A 131 -5.23 -11.42 8.80
C SER A 131 -4.86 -9.93 8.64
N ILE A 132 -5.83 -9.06 8.81
CA ILE A 132 -5.67 -7.62 8.67
C ILE A 132 -5.91 -6.96 10.02
N GLY A 133 -4.97 -6.11 10.44
CA GLY A 133 -5.13 -5.22 11.59
C GLY A 133 -5.37 -3.79 11.13
N ILE A 134 -6.09 -3.01 11.92
CA ILE A 134 -6.35 -1.59 11.67
C ILE A 134 -6.13 -0.80 12.96
N ALA A 135 -5.53 0.38 12.84
CA ALA A 135 -5.49 1.40 13.88
C ALA A 135 -5.80 2.78 13.30
N LYS A 136 -6.22 3.68 14.16
CA LYS A 136 -6.49 5.08 13.81
C LYS A 136 -5.64 6.03 14.64
N THR A 137 -5.34 7.18 14.05
CA THR A 137 -4.64 8.30 14.71
C THR A 137 -5.10 9.62 14.11
N THR A 138 -5.02 10.70 14.88
CA THR A 138 -5.23 12.06 14.38
C THR A 138 -3.98 12.93 14.53
N ASP A 139 -3.00 12.47 15.29
CA ASP A 139 -1.85 13.26 15.73
C ASP A 139 -0.48 12.56 15.56
N PHE A 140 -0.49 11.32 15.11
CA PHE A 140 0.70 10.44 15.02
C PHE A 140 1.48 10.31 16.34
N LYS A 141 0.78 10.45 17.46
CA LYS A 141 1.30 10.21 18.82
C LYS A 141 0.53 9.09 19.52
N THR A 142 -0.78 9.10 19.35
CA THR A 142 -1.68 8.07 19.89
C THR A 142 -2.23 7.24 18.74
N PHE A 143 -2.04 5.93 18.81
CA PHE A 143 -2.44 4.98 17.77
C PHE A 143 -3.40 3.96 18.36
N VAL A 144 -4.69 4.15 18.14
CA VAL A 144 -5.75 3.32 18.72
C VAL A 144 -6.11 2.20 17.77
N ARG A 145 -5.86 0.96 18.18
CA ARG A 145 -6.29 -0.23 17.44
C ARG A 145 -7.82 -0.33 17.46
N ILE A 146 -8.40 -0.67 16.32
CA ILE A 146 -9.80 -1.04 16.16
C ILE A 146 -9.92 -2.51 15.76
N GLU A 147 -11.13 -3.05 15.73
CA GLU A 147 -11.36 -4.46 15.44
C GLU A 147 -10.79 -4.91 14.09
N ASN A 148 -10.44 -6.18 13.99
CA ASN A 148 -10.01 -6.77 12.73
C ASN A 148 -11.20 -6.82 11.76
N PRO A 149 -11.04 -6.34 10.52
CA PRO A 149 -12.15 -6.24 9.58
C PRO A 149 -12.64 -7.61 9.08
N PHE A 150 -11.77 -8.62 9.10
CA PHE A 150 -12.05 -9.94 8.55
C PHE A 150 -11.42 -11.05 9.39
N ILE A 151 -12.00 -12.22 9.29
CA ILE A 151 -11.38 -13.46 9.79
C ILE A 151 -10.21 -13.86 8.87
N PRO A 152 -9.27 -14.70 9.33
CA PRO A 152 -8.29 -15.36 8.47
C PRO A 152 -8.98 -16.24 7.41
N PHE A 153 -8.44 -16.37 6.20
CA PHE A 153 -7.21 -15.75 5.71
C PHE A 153 -7.54 -14.55 4.81
N ASN A 154 -7.02 -13.38 5.13
CA ASN A 154 -7.19 -12.18 4.30
C ASN A 154 -5.94 -11.29 4.37
N ARG A 155 -5.59 -10.62 3.28
CA ARG A 155 -4.37 -9.80 3.16
C ARG A 155 -4.57 -8.57 2.28
N ASN A 156 -3.56 -7.71 2.27
CA ASN A 156 -3.40 -6.60 1.33
C ASN A 156 -4.61 -5.67 1.29
N ALA A 157 -5.09 -5.29 2.47
CA ALA A 157 -6.18 -4.36 2.60
C ALA A 157 -5.75 -2.95 2.20
N VAL A 158 -6.57 -2.28 1.41
CA VAL A 158 -6.37 -0.93 0.91
C VAL A 158 -7.66 -0.16 1.06
N LEU A 159 -7.66 0.87 1.92
CA LEU A 159 -8.81 1.72 2.16
C LEU A 159 -8.85 2.87 1.15
N PHE A 160 -10.04 3.23 0.68
CA PHE A 160 -10.24 4.41 -0.16
C PHE A 160 -10.11 5.69 0.69
N PRO A 161 -9.57 6.78 0.14
CA PRO A 161 -9.28 8.01 0.90
C PRO A 161 -10.50 8.87 1.22
N ARG A 162 -11.68 8.41 0.88
CA ARG A 162 -12.97 8.97 1.31
C ARG A 162 -14.06 7.92 1.34
N LYS A 163 -15.14 8.24 2.03
CA LYS A 163 -16.37 7.44 1.97
C LYS A 163 -16.98 7.49 0.56
N ILE A 164 -17.48 6.37 0.09
CA ILE A 164 -18.19 6.22 -1.18
C ILE A 164 -19.63 5.87 -0.84
N ASN A 165 -20.57 6.70 -1.27
CA ASN A 165 -21.99 6.58 -0.91
C ASN A 165 -22.22 6.46 0.63
N GLY A 166 -21.46 7.25 1.41
CA GLY A 166 -21.55 7.28 2.87
C GLY A 166 -20.84 6.12 3.58
N MET A 167 -20.21 5.19 2.86
CA MET A 167 -19.57 4.00 3.42
C MET A 167 -18.05 4.06 3.28
N TYR A 168 -17.32 3.66 4.31
CA TYR A 168 -15.92 3.28 4.17
C TYR A 168 -15.83 2.10 3.20
N THR A 169 -14.88 2.17 2.29
CA THR A 169 -14.72 1.17 1.23
C THR A 169 -13.28 0.66 1.23
N LEU A 170 -13.10 -0.64 1.20
CA LEU A 170 -11.80 -1.30 1.35
C LEU A 170 -11.68 -2.42 0.34
N LEU A 171 -10.52 -2.46 -0.34
CA LEU A 171 -10.10 -3.60 -1.14
C LEU A 171 -9.30 -4.58 -0.28
N SER A 172 -9.49 -5.87 -0.48
CA SER A 172 -8.68 -6.90 0.17
C SER A 172 -8.50 -8.11 -0.74
N ARG A 173 -7.62 -9.01 -0.34
CA ARG A 173 -7.42 -10.27 -1.03
C ARG A 173 -7.63 -11.43 -0.05
N PRO A 174 -8.79 -12.09 -0.09
CA PRO A 174 -8.95 -13.40 0.55
C PRO A 174 -7.87 -14.34 0.03
N SER A 175 -7.28 -15.10 0.93
CA SER A 175 -6.15 -15.98 0.66
C SER A 175 -6.43 -17.35 1.24
N ASP A 176 -5.93 -18.38 0.59
CA ASP A 176 -6.00 -19.75 1.07
C ASP A 176 -4.63 -20.42 0.87
N SER A 177 -4.30 -21.37 1.71
CA SER A 177 -3.10 -22.18 1.59
C SER A 177 -3.39 -23.59 1.08
N GLY A 178 -4.64 -23.91 0.75
CA GLY A 178 -5.06 -25.28 0.56
C GLY A 178 -5.84 -25.56 -0.71
N HIS A 179 -6.97 -26.20 -0.52
CA HIS A 179 -7.74 -26.87 -1.56
C HIS A 179 -8.32 -25.94 -2.63
N THR A 180 -8.71 -24.72 -2.27
CA THR A 180 -9.30 -23.74 -3.19
C THR A 180 -8.50 -22.44 -3.15
N PRO A 181 -7.46 -22.31 -3.99
CA PRO A 181 -6.59 -21.14 -3.94
C PRO A 181 -7.34 -19.89 -4.40
N PHE A 182 -7.43 -18.91 -3.52
CA PHE A 182 -7.82 -17.55 -3.83
C PHE A 182 -6.63 -16.75 -4.36
N GLY A 183 -6.89 -15.55 -4.85
CA GLY A 183 -5.84 -14.67 -5.35
C GLY A 183 -6.40 -13.43 -6.01
N ASP A 184 -7.71 -13.25 -5.93
CA ASP A 184 -8.48 -12.17 -6.53
C ASP A 184 -8.66 -10.99 -5.56
N ILE A 185 -8.91 -9.81 -6.09
CA ILE A 185 -9.24 -8.62 -5.29
C ILE A 185 -10.76 -8.56 -5.09
N PHE A 186 -11.13 -8.36 -3.83
CA PHE A 186 -12.51 -8.13 -3.39
C PHE A 186 -12.65 -6.75 -2.76
N LEU A 187 -13.87 -6.20 -2.81
CA LEU A 187 -14.28 -4.97 -2.16
C LEU A 187 -15.22 -5.29 -1.02
N SER A 188 -15.08 -4.57 0.08
CA SER A 188 -15.98 -4.61 1.24
C SER A 188 -16.32 -3.19 1.68
N GLN A 189 -17.48 -3.02 2.31
CA GLN A 189 -17.95 -1.73 2.81
C GLN A 189 -18.29 -1.81 4.29
N SER A 190 -18.09 -0.69 4.98
CA SER A 190 -18.39 -0.54 6.41
C SER A 190 -19.01 0.85 6.69
N PRO A 191 -20.01 0.97 7.55
CA PRO A 191 -20.52 2.26 8.01
C PRO A 191 -19.59 2.94 9.03
N ASP A 192 -18.78 2.17 9.77
CA ASP A 192 -18.11 2.59 11.02
C ASP A 192 -16.66 2.11 11.17
N MET A 193 -16.08 1.40 10.22
CA MET A 193 -14.76 0.74 10.25
C MET A 193 -14.69 -0.54 11.11
N GLU A 194 -15.76 -0.95 11.74
CA GLU A 194 -15.83 -2.15 12.57
C GLU A 194 -16.63 -3.27 11.89
N PHE A 195 -17.83 -2.95 11.41
CA PHE A 195 -18.71 -3.93 10.76
C PHE A 195 -18.53 -3.90 9.24
N TRP A 196 -17.86 -4.92 8.69
CA TRP A 196 -17.56 -5.03 7.26
C TRP A 196 -18.48 -6.04 6.57
N GLY A 197 -19.04 -5.62 5.44
CA GLY A 197 -19.96 -6.44 4.66
C GLY A 197 -20.01 -6.00 3.20
N ARG A 198 -21.10 -6.36 2.51
CA ARG A 198 -21.32 -6.06 1.07
C ARG A 198 -20.12 -6.46 0.21
N HIS A 199 -19.59 -7.66 0.47
CA HIS A 199 -18.43 -8.20 -0.25
C HIS A 199 -18.73 -8.39 -1.73
N ARG A 200 -17.86 -7.86 -2.61
CA ARG A 200 -18.00 -7.95 -4.05
C ARG A 200 -16.65 -8.28 -4.68
N HIS A 201 -16.68 -9.16 -5.66
CA HIS A 201 -15.52 -9.40 -6.52
C HIS A 201 -15.21 -8.15 -7.35
N VAL A 202 -13.92 -7.82 -7.51
CA VAL A 202 -13.43 -6.68 -8.30
C VAL A 202 -12.62 -7.15 -9.49
N MET A 203 -11.52 -7.86 -9.23
CA MET A 203 -10.62 -8.32 -10.29
C MET A 203 -10.15 -9.74 -10.04
N SER A 204 -10.15 -10.57 -11.09
CA SER A 204 -9.55 -11.89 -11.06
C SER A 204 -8.07 -11.83 -11.40
N LYS A 205 -7.29 -12.70 -10.77
CA LYS A 205 -5.96 -13.09 -11.23
C LYS A 205 -6.05 -13.81 -12.59
N GLY A 206 -4.91 -13.98 -13.26
CA GLY A 206 -4.81 -14.83 -14.44
C GLY A 206 -5.27 -14.20 -15.74
N SER A 207 -5.63 -12.92 -15.76
CA SER A 207 -5.94 -12.21 -17.00
C SER A 207 -4.72 -12.08 -17.90
N ASN A 208 -3.53 -11.98 -17.30
CA ASN A 208 -2.24 -11.87 -17.98
C ASN A 208 -1.22 -12.80 -17.32
N TRP A 209 -0.16 -13.16 -18.06
CA TRP A 209 0.88 -14.10 -17.58
C TRP A 209 1.58 -13.61 -16.30
N TRP A 210 1.85 -12.30 -16.17
CA TRP A 210 2.58 -11.69 -15.06
C TRP A 210 1.77 -11.63 -13.74
N GLU A 211 0.49 -11.95 -13.79
CA GLU A 211 -0.45 -11.94 -12.66
C GLU A 211 -1.21 -13.27 -12.52
N SER A 212 -0.61 -14.36 -13.00
CA SER A 212 -1.26 -15.67 -13.11
C SER A 212 -1.55 -16.36 -11.78
N VAL A 213 -0.78 -16.06 -10.72
CA VAL A 213 -0.88 -16.75 -9.43
C VAL A 213 -1.82 -16.02 -8.47
N LYS A 214 -1.64 -14.71 -8.32
CA LYS A 214 -2.43 -13.84 -7.45
C LYS A 214 -2.25 -12.37 -7.81
N ILE A 215 -3.20 -11.56 -7.39
CA ILE A 215 -3.12 -10.10 -7.45
C ILE A 215 -3.47 -9.52 -6.09
N GLY A 216 -3.15 -8.26 -5.82
CA GLY A 216 -3.53 -7.60 -4.57
C GLY A 216 -3.36 -6.10 -4.64
N GLY A 217 -4.17 -5.37 -3.87
CA GLY A 217 -4.09 -3.91 -3.80
C GLY A 217 -2.71 -3.42 -3.35
N GLY A 218 -2.32 -2.31 -3.91
CA GLY A 218 -1.06 -1.64 -3.58
C GLY A 218 -1.26 -0.40 -2.71
N ALA A 219 -1.07 0.78 -3.29
CA ALA A 219 -1.35 2.06 -2.65
C ALA A 219 -2.85 2.34 -2.53
N ALA A 220 -3.23 3.29 -1.66
CA ALA A 220 -4.59 3.82 -1.64
C ALA A 220 -4.97 4.35 -3.03
N PRO A 221 -6.19 4.05 -3.52
CA PRO A 221 -6.61 4.50 -4.84
C PRO A 221 -6.63 6.03 -4.96
N ILE A 222 -6.17 6.55 -6.08
CA ILE A 222 -6.15 7.99 -6.38
C ILE A 222 -7.46 8.37 -7.07
N GLU A 223 -8.17 9.36 -6.55
CA GLU A 223 -9.36 9.87 -7.20
C GLU A 223 -8.98 10.73 -8.42
N THR A 224 -9.53 10.39 -9.58
CA THR A 224 -9.32 11.11 -10.83
C THR A 224 -10.65 11.46 -11.51
N SER A 225 -10.60 12.30 -12.54
CA SER A 225 -11.78 12.58 -13.37
C SER A 225 -12.35 11.34 -14.06
N GLU A 226 -11.50 10.33 -14.30
CA GLU A 226 -11.86 9.11 -15.03
C GLU A 226 -12.28 7.95 -14.10
N GLY A 227 -12.16 8.11 -12.78
CA GLY A 227 -12.40 7.08 -11.77
C GLY A 227 -11.27 6.96 -10.77
N TRP A 228 -11.22 5.85 -10.04
CA TRP A 228 -10.17 5.54 -9.08
C TRP A 228 -8.99 4.87 -9.77
N LEU A 229 -7.85 5.54 -9.85
CA LEU A 229 -6.60 4.93 -10.28
C LEU A 229 -6.05 4.04 -9.15
N LEU A 230 -6.02 2.76 -9.39
CA LEU A 230 -5.47 1.74 -8.49
C LEU A 230 -4.14 1.22 -9.04
N PHE A 231 -3.06 1.39 -8.28
CA PHE A 231 -1.85 0.59 -8.45
C PHE A 231 -2.00 -0.70 -7.65
N TYR A 232 -1.75 -1.82 -8.31
CA TYR A 232 -1.84 -3.15 -7.70
C TYR A 232 -0.63 -3.99 -8.07
N HIS A 233 -0.36 -5.05 -7.31
CA HIS A 233 0.67 -6.01 -7.67
C HIS A 233 0.06 -7.26 -8.29
N GLY A 234 0.70 -7.76 -9.33
CA GLY A 234 0.47 -9.07 -9.90
C GLY A 234 1.65 -9.99 -9.59
N VAL A 235 1.36 -11.27 -9.45
CA VAL A 235 2.37 -12.29 -9.12
C VAL A 235 2.31 -13.42 -10.10
N THR A 236 3.46 -13.77 -10.67
CA THR A 236 3.63 -14.99 -11.45
C THR A 236 4.62 -15.94 -10.79
N GLY A 237 4.47 -17.24 -11.04
CA GLY A 237 5.39 -18.27 -10.58
C GLY A 237 6.47 -18.55 -11.63
N THR A 238 7.68 -18.76 -11.17
CA THR A 238 8.83 -19.23 -11.96
C THR A 238 9.47 -20.43 -11.29
N CYS A 239 10.41 -21.10 -11.97
CA CYS A 239 11.18 -22.19 -11.34
C CYS A 239 12.04 -21.71 -10.16
N ASN A 240 12.26 -20.39 -10.02
CA ASN A 240 13.05 -19.78 -8.95
C ASN A 240 12.18 -18.98 -7.95
N GLY A 241 10.90 -19.30 -7.80
CA GLY A 241 9.98 -18.64 -6.88
C GLY A 241 9.01 -17.69 -7.57
N PHE A 242 8.60 -16.64 -6.87
CA PHE A 242 7.63 -15.67 -7.36
C PHE A 242 8.28 -14.39 -7.87
N VAL A 243 7.66 -13.81 -8.89
CA VAL A 243 7.99 -12.46 -9.38
C VAL A 243 6.77 -11.56 -9.16
N TYR A 244 6.99 -10.42 -8.50
CA TYR A 244 5.97 -9.41 -8.22
C TYR A 244 6.17 -8.21 -9.11
N SER A 245 5.15 -7.86 -9.89
CA SER A 245 5.16 -6.72 -10.80
C SER A 245 4.00 -5.76 -10.49
N ILE A 246 4.16 -4.50 -10.85
CA ILE A 246 3.15 -3.46 -10.61
C ILE A 246 2.27 -3.32 -11.86
N GLY A 247 0.96 -3.32 -11.66
CA GLY A 247 -0.04 -2.99 -12.67
C GLY A 247 -0.89 -1.79 -12.29
N GLY A 248 -1.71 -1.34 -13.21
CA GLY A 248 -2.65 -0.25 -13.03
C GLY A 248 -4.05 -0.60 -13.50
N ALA A 249 -5.05 -0.09 -12.80
CA ALA A 249 -6.46 -0.20 -13.16
C ALA A 249 -7.21 1.08 -12.85
N ILE A 250 -8.29 1.34 -13.58
CA ILE A 250 -9.26 2.40 -13.26
C ILE A 250 -10.55 1.72 -12.81
N LEU A 251 -11.01 2.07 -11.61
CA LEU A 251 -12.26 1.59 -11.07
C LEU A 251 -13.33 2.69 -11.17
N ASP A 252 -14.59 2.29 -11.27
CA ASP A 252 -15.70 3.23 -11.30
C ASP A 252 -15.75 4.08 -10.02
N LYS A 253 -16.13 5.34 -10.18
CA LYS A 253 -16.06 6.33 -9.10
C LYS A 253 -17.06 6.09 -7.98
N ASP A 254 -18.27 5.67 -8.34
CA ASP A 254 -19.39 5.47 -7.43
C ASP A 254 -19.59 3.99 -7.06
N GLU A 255 -19.14 3.08 -7.93
CA GLU A 255 -19.17 1.64 -7.73
C GLU A 255 -17.81 0.99 -8.02
N PRO A 256 -16.81 1.13 -7.14
CA PRO A 256 -15.44 0.66 -7.40
C PRO A 256 -15.28 -0.87 -7.54
N SER A 257 -16.35 -1.62 -7.39
CA SER A 257 -16.36 -3.04 -7.82
C SER A 257 -16.37 -3.22 -9.34
N LYS A 258 -16.65 -2.15 -10.09
CA LYS A 258 -16.57 -2.14 -11.55
C LYS A 258 -15.19 -1.66 -11.99
N VAL A 259 -14.51 -2.48 -12.76
CA VAL A 259 -13.25 -2.15 -13.43
C VAL A 259 -13.55 -1.53 -14.78
N LEU A 260 -13.22 -0.26 -14.96
CA LEU A 260 -13.39 0.45 -16.23
C LEU A 260 -12.23 0.19 -17.18
N TYR A 261 -11.02 0.07 -16.63
CA TYR A 261 -9.81 -0.22 -17.37
C TYR A 261 -8.82 -1.03 -16.51
N ARG A 262 -8.08 -1.92 -17.15
CA ARG A 262 -6.97 -2.69 -16.56
C ARG A 262 -5.86 -2.82 -17.58
N CYS A 263 -4.61 -2.53 -17.18
CA CYS A 263 -3.49 -2.66 -18.10
C CYS A 263 -3.23 -4.14 -18.46
N GLY A 264 -2.91 -4.41 -19.72
CA GLY A 264 -2.59 -5.76 -20.21
C GLY A 264 -1.17 -6.20 -19.85
N ASN A 265 -0.25 -5.23 -19.69
CA ASN A 265 1.12 -5.48 -19.28
C ASN A 265 1.41 -4.81 -17.93
N PHE A 266 2.44 -5.28 -17.23
CA PHE A 266 2.94 -4.58 -16.05
C PHE A 266 3.45 -3.18 -16.40
N LEU A 267 3.37 -2.28 -15.45
CA LEU A 267 3.99 -0.95 -15.50
C LEU A 267 5.43 -0.98 -15.06
N LEU A 268 5.75 -1.84 -14.10
CA LEU A 268 7.08 -2.04 -13.55
C LEU A 268 7.26 -3.49 -13.12
N THR A 269 8.44 -4.04 -13.38
CA THR A 269 8.85 -5.39 -12.95
C THR A 269 10.27 -5.33 -12.38
N PRO A 270 10.70 -6.29 -11.54
CA PRO A 270 12.08 -6.31 -11.02
C PRO A 270 13.14 -6.34 -12.15
N GLU A 271 14.06 -5.41 -12.14
CA GLU A 271 15.16 -5.28 -13.09
C GLU A 271 16.46 -4.78 -12.43
N LYS A 272 16.36 -4.21 -11.24
CA LYS A 272 17.50 -3.65 -10.52
C LYS A 272 17.95 -4.59 -9.43
N TRP A 273 19.23 -4.55 -9.09
CA TRP A 273 19.81 -5.43 -8.09
C TRP A 273 19.07 -5.38 -6.75
N TYR A 274 18.55 -4.22 -6.34
CA TYR A 274 17.80 -4.02 -5.09
C TYR A 274 16.35 -4.53 -5.16
N GLU A 275 15.82 -4.81 -6.34
CA GLU A 275 14.51 -5.43 -6.58
C GLU A 275 14.64 -6.95 -6.75
N GLU A 276 15.75 -7.41 -7.31
CA GLU A 276 16.02 -8.83 -7.57
C GLU A 276 16.62 -9.56 -6.38
N ARG A 277 17.24 -8.80 -5.44
CA ARG A 277 17.93 -9.36 -4.28
C ARG A 277 17.39 -8.71 -3.01
N GLY A 278 17.27 -9.48 -1.95
CA GLY A 278 16.84 -8.98 -0.65
C GLY A 278 16.24 -10.09 0.21
N PHE A 279 15.47 -9.69 1.22
CA PHE A 279 14.75 -10.62 2.10
C PHE A 279 13.68 -11.39 1.32
N VAL A 280 12.96 -10.71 0.43
CA VAL A 280 12.08 -11.31 -0.56
C VAL A 280 12.60 -10.89 -1.94
N PRO A 281 13.16 -11.78 -2.73
CA PRO A 281 13.74 -11.46 -4.04
C PRO A 281 12.66 -11.31 -5.12
N ASN A 282 13.01 -10.63 -6.21
CA ASN A 282 12.18 -10.42 -7.41
C ASN A 282 10.84 -9.72 -7.11
N VAL A 283 10.90 -8.58 -6.41
CA VAL A 283 9.70 -7.86 -5.97
C VAL A 283 9.75 -6.37 -6.33
N CYS A 284 8.73 -5.94 -7.09
CA CYS A 284 8.25 -4.56 -7.12
C CYS A 284 6.85 -4.55 -6.49
N PHE A 285 6.69 -3.89 -5.33
CA PHE A 285 5.47 -3.96 -4.54
C PHE A 285 4.99 -2.55 -4.16
N PRO A 286 3.91 -2.06 -4.79
CA PRO A 286 3.42 -0.70 -4.54
C PRO A 286 2.74 -0.62 -3.18
N CYS A 287 3.13 0.35 -2.37
CA CYS A 287 2.60 0.51 -1.01
C CYS A 287 1.95 1.86 -0.76
N ALA A 288 2.45 2.92 -1.40
CA ALA A 288 1.92 4.26 -1.26
C ALA A 288 2.11 5.06 -2.55
N THR A 289 1.36 6.13 -2.67
CA THR A 289 1.55 7.16 -3.69
C THR A 289 1.51 8.54 -3.05
N LEU A 290 2.39 9.43 -3.53
CA LEU A 290 2.28 10.86 -3.35
C LEU A 290 1.97 11.45 -4.73
N GLN A 291 0.86 12.13 -4.85
CA GLN A 291 0.38 12.72 -6.11
C GLN A 291 0.35 14.24 -6.01
N ASP A 292 0.81 14.89 -7.06
CA ASP A 292 0.91 16.35 -7.14
C ASP A 292 -0.06 16.93 -8.17
N ALA A 293 -0.97 17.77 -7.71
CA ALA A 293 -1.99 18.38 -8.57
C ALA A 293 -1.41 19.34 -9.61
N ASP A 294 -0.30 20.02 -9.31
CA ASP A 294 0.27 21.04 -10.20
C ASP A 294 1.03 20.41 -11.37
N THR A 295 1.78 19.35 -11.13
CA THR A 295 2.58 18.70 -12.18
C THR A 295 1.88 17.50 -12.81
N GLY A 296 0.84 16.95 -12.18
CA GLY A 296 0.20 15.70 -12.59
C GLY A 296 1.07 14.47 -12.35
N ARG A 297 2.13 14.57 -11.56
CA ARG A 297 3.08 13.48 -11.27
C ARG A 297 2.66 12.66 -10.07
N ILE A 298 3.08 11.41 -10.07
CA ILE A 298 2.84 10.45 -8.98
C ILE A 298 4.17 9.82 -8.61
N ALA A 299 4.59 9.99 -7.36
CA ALA A 299 5.67 9.18 -6.77
C ALA A 299 5.06 7.91 -6.20
N LEU A 300 5.58 6.76 -6.59
CA LEU A 300 5.13 5.44 -6.18
C LEU A 300 6.21 4.79 -5.29
N TYR A 301 5.81 4.40 -4.07
CA TYR A 301 6.66 3.77 -3.05
C TYR A 301 6.38 2.29 -2.92
#